data_1a9784375557e0d782e616a2e3403b3c
#
_entry.id   1a9784375557e0d782e616a2e3403b3c
#
_cell.length_a   1.000
_cell.length_b   1.000
_cell.length_c   1.000
_cell.angle_alpha   90.00
_cell.angle_beta   90.00
_cell.angle_gamma   90.00
#
_symmetry.space_group_name_H-M   'P 1'
#
loop_
_entity.id
_entity.type
_entity.pdbx_description
1 polymer ?
#
loop_
_entity_poly.entity_id
_entity_poly.type
_entity_poly.pdbx_seq_one_letter_code
_entity_poly.pdbx_strand_id
1 'polypeptide(L)'
;MAHDTQAAHGHMQDHEGHVLGVKADLEYWRTERLEPRVLQLHRRGVLTLYDLLRAAAHLPSPPIGANEAAHDIEGRIRALEDGLDDYIRGIGLASIDPSEHPSVIEDTRKERGDYDDFFRIAKPHHDGTLEERIARLERDLREYQRLLQVLMHALLEKGVLTAQQLERQRAFLAGRGAWNGARIVARAWVDPAFKQALLARGREAVRELNIPPGRLGKLGVAENTATLHNVVVCTLCSCYPHDLLGDPPWWYRDDGFKEGVVRDPRGTLAHRFDLRLPESVEVRVHDSTSDVRWMVLPRRPAGTDGWSEE
;
A
#
# COMPACT_ATOMS: atom_id res chain seq x y z
N MET A 1 -22.69 13.74 26.92
CA MET A 1 -21.24 13.91 27.12
C MET A 1 -20.45 12.59 27.09
N ALA A 2 -20.90 11.46 27.67
CA ALA A 2 -20.17 10.19 27.62
C ALA A 2 -20.11 9.53 26.20
N HIS A 3 -21.15 9.69 25.39
CA HIS A 3 -21.18 9.15 24.03
C HIS A 3 -20.19 9.83 23.07
N ASP A 4 -19.99 11.16 23.21
CA ASP A 4 -19.07 11.91 22.34
C ASP A 4 -17.61 11.57 22.62
N THR A 5 -17.27 11.30 23.91
CA THR A 5 -15.91 10.94 24.30
C THR A 5 -15.51 9.53 23.82
N GLN A 6 -16.46 8.60 23.78
CA GLN A 6 -16.19 7.23 23.33
C GLN A 6 -16.06 7.16 21.81
N ALA A 7 -16.83 7.94 21.06
CA ALA A 7 -16.69 8.07 19.61
C ALA A 7 -15.36 8.75 19.21
N ALA A 8 -14.96 9.81 19.92
CA ALA A 8 -13.69 10.47 19.70
C ALA A 8 -12.49 9.55 20.00
N HIS A 9 -12.56 8.74 21.06
CA HIS A 9 -11.51 7.78 21.40
C HIS A 9 -11.39 6.67 20.35
N GLY A 10 -12.52 6.16 19.81
CA GLY A 10 -12.54 5.21 18.73
C GLY A 10 -11.89 5.75 17.46
N HIS A 11 -12.20 6.98 17.06
CA HIS A 11 -11.56 7.65 15.91
C HIS A 11 -10.05 7.83 16.08
N MET A 12 -9.57 8.11 17.29
CA MET A 12 -8.14 8.23 17.56
C MET A 12 -7.41 6.88 17.48
N GLN A 13 -8.02 5.80 17.96
CA GLN A 13 -7.47 4.44 17.82
C GLN A 13 -7.41 4.01 16.35
N ASP A 14 -8.43 4.32 15.57
CA ASP A 14 -8.47 4.07 14.14
C ASP A 14 -7.36 4.84 13.40
N HIS A 15 -7.13 6.09 13.80
CA HIS A 15 -6.05 6.90 13.23
C HIS A 15 -4.66 6.34 13.58
N GLU A 16 -4.43 5.95 14.84
CA GLU A 16 -3.19 5.29 15.25
C GLU A 16 -2.91 4.02 14.42
N GLY A 17 -3.92 3.14 14.28
CA GLY A 17 -3.80 1.93 13.50
C GLY A 17 -3.45 2.19 12.02
N HIS A 18 -4.07 3.22 11.42
CA HIS A 18 -3.75 3.63 10.06
C HIS A 18 -2.29 4.10 9.93
N VAL A 19 -1.84 4.96 10.83
CA VAL A 19 -0.47 5.49 10.81
C VAL A 19 0.57 4.41 11.05
N LEU A 20 0.30 3.46 11.95
CA LEU A 20 1.15 2.29 12.17
C LEU A 20 1.27 1.41 10.91
N GLY A 21 0.15 1.16 10.23
CA GLY A 21 0.16 0.39 8.98
C GLY A 21 0.99 1.06 7.89
N VAL A 22 0.81 2.36 7.70
CA VAL A 22 1.61 3.14 6.74
C VAL A 22 3.10 3.10 7.10
N LYS A 23 3.44 3.24 8.38
CA LYS A 23 4.83 3.18 8.83
C LYS A 23 5.46 1.81 8.54
N ALA A 24 4.75 0.71 8.82
CA ALA A 24 5.24 -0.64 8.55
C ALA A 24 5.51 -0.87 7.05
N ASP A 25 4.62 -0.40 6.18
CA ASP A 25 4.82 -0.49 4.74
C ASP A 25 6.03 0.33 4.29
N LEU A 26 6.22 1.54 4.83
CA LEU A 26 7.36 2.39 4.50
C LEU A 26 8.68 1.77 4.96
N GLU A 27 8.72 1.13 6.13
CA GLU A 27 9.88 0.40 6.61
C GLU A 27 10.21 -0.77 5.68
N TYR A 28 9.22 -1.57 5.29
CA TYR A 28 9.41 -2.66 4.32
C TYR A 28 9.96 -2.15 2.98
N TRP A 29 9.32 -1.11 2.40
CA TRP A 29 9.77 -0.54 1.12
C TRP A 29 11.17 0.02 1.20
N ARG A 30 11.50 0.70 2.30
CA ARG A 30 12.84 1.22 2.53
C ARG A 30 13.88 0.12 2.55
N THR A 31 13.72 -0.86 3.46
CA THR A 31 14.73 -1.88 3.75
C THR A 31 14.87 -2.90 2.64
N GLU A 32 13.75 -3.35 2.09
CA GLU A 32 13.74 -4.48 1.15
C GLU A 32 13.85 -4.01 -0.32
N ARG A 33 13.44 -2.77 -0.59
CA ARG A 33 13.31 -2.31 -1.98
C ARG A 33 14.26 -1.17 -2.33
N LEU A 34 14.37 -0.13 -1.52
CA LEU A 34 15.18 1.05 -1.85
C LEU A 34 16.63 0.93 -1.40
N GLU A 35 16.91 0.53 -0.17
CA GLU A 35 18.27 0.44 0.35
C GLU A 35 19.21 -0.41 -0.51
N PRO A 36 18.85 -1.61 -0.96
CA PRO A 36 19.75 -2.42 -1.80
C PRO A 36 20.14 -1.70 -3.10
N ARG A 37 19.20 -0.98 -3.71
CA ARG A 37 19.43 -0.21 -4.95
C ARG A 37 20.32 1.01 -4.70
N VAL A 38 20.05 1.74 -3.62
CA VAL A 38 20.86 2.89 -3.22
C VAL A 38 22.30 2.50 -2.91
N LEU A 39 22.50 1.40 -2.17
CA LEU A 39 23.84 0.86 -1.89
C LEU A 39 24.57 0.40 -3.14
N GLN A 40 23.86 -0.18 -4.10
CA GLN A 40 24.47 -0.54 -5.39
C GLN A 40 24.99 0.69 -6.14
N LEU A 41 24.24 1.79 -6.16
CA LEU A 41 24.68 3.05 -6.74
C LEU A 41 25.85 3.65 -5.96
N HIS A 42 25.86 3.51 -4.63
CA HIS A 42 26.96 3.95 -3.79
C HIS A 42 28.26 3.22 -4.11
N ARG A 43 28.25 1.90 -4.17
CA ARG A 43 29.41 1.06 -4.54
C ARG A 43 30.00 1.44 -5.91
N ARG A 44 29.18 1.99 -6.79
CA ARG A 44 29.59 2.45 -8.12
C ARG A 44 29.99 3.93 -8.17
N GLY A 45 29.96 4.63 -7.04
CA GLY A 45 30.27 6.06 -6.96
C GLY A 45 29.27 6.97 -7.67
N VAL A 46 28.09 6.46 -8.04
CA VAL A 46 27.02 7.23 -8.71
C VAL A 46 26.31 8.15 -7.71
N LEU A 47 25.99 7.61 -6.52
CA LEU A 47 25.35 8.33 -5.42
C LEU A 47 26.19 8.16 -4.16
N THR A 48 26.51 9.26 -3.47
CA THR A 48 27.29 9.24 -2.24
C THR A 48 26.49 9.80 -1.07
N LEU A 49 26.90 9.51 0.16
CA LEU A 49 26.32 10.13 1.36
C LEU A 49 26.43 11.66 1.30
N TYR A 50 27.51 12.20 0.73
CA TYR A 50 27.67 13.64 0.55
C TYR A 50 26.57 14.24 -0.34
N ASP A 51 26.17 13.56 -1.42
CA ASP A 51 25.08 14.01 -2.29
C ASP A 51 23.76 14.08 -1.52
N LEU A 52 23.49 13.10 -0.66
CA LEU A 52 22.29 13.07 0.18
C LEU A 52 22.31 14.19 1.22
N LEU A 53 23.43 14.39 1.92
CA LEU A 53 23.58 15.47 2.90
C LEU A 53 23.46 16.85 2.26
N ARG A 54 24.03 17.04 1.06
CA ARG A 54 23.89 18.27 0.31
C ARG A 54 22.43 18.54 -0.09
N ALA A 55 21.75 17.54 -0.60
CA ALA A 55 20.33 17.65 -0.93
C ALA A 55 19.48 17.96 0.31
N ALA A 56 19.76 17.32 1.45
CA ALA A 56 19.09 17.58 2.71
C ALA A 56 19.23 19.03 3.21
N ALA A 57 20.41 19.66 2.97
CA ALA A 57 20.67 21.02 3.39
C ALA A 57 19.85 22.06 2.61
N HIS A 58 19.36 21.73 1.41
CA HIS A 58 18.62 22.65 0.54
C HIS A 58 17.11 22.43 0.53
N LEU A 59 16.63 21.34 1.11
CA LEU A 59 15.21 21.02 1.12
C LEU A 59 14.53 21.52 2.41
N PRO A 60 13.41 22.24 2.31
CA PRO A 60 12.63 22.63 3.48
C PRO A 60 12.01 21.39 4.16
N SER A 61 11.74 21.51 5.46
CA SER A 61 10.97 20.50 6.16
C SER A 61 9.56 20.40 5.56
N PRO A 62 9.01 19.18 5.36
CA PRO A 62 7.69 19.00 4.78
C PRO A 62 6.60 19.60 5.68
N PRO A 63 5.50 20.13 5.09
CA PRO A 63 4.39 20.66 5.86
C PRO A 63 3.68 19.56 6.67
N ILE A 64 2.98 19.98 7.74
CA ILE A 64 2.27 19.09 8.64
C ILE A 64 0.94 18.67 7.99
N GLY A 65 0.76 17.38 7.73
CA GLY A 65 -0.47 16.79 7.20
C GLY A 65 -0.29 15.30 6.93
N ALA A 66 -0.66 14.43 7.89
CA ALA A 66 -0.37 13.01 7.81
C ALA A 66 -1.24 12.23 6.79
N ASN A 67 -2.48 12.66 6.52
CA ASN A 67 -3.42 11.89 5.71
C ASN A 67 -3.20 11.99 4.19
N GLU A 68 -2.75 13.13 3.68
CA GLU A 68 -2.38 13.28 2.26
C GLU A 68 -1.01 12.64 1.96
N ALA A 69 -0.18 12.52 2.97
CA ALA A 69 1.19 12.07 2.87
C ALA A 69 1.36 10.59 2.52
N ALA A 70 0.47 9.72 2.97
CA ALA A 70 0.61 8.27 2.81
C ALA A 70 0.56 7.83 1.34
N HIS A 71 -0.42 8.32 0.58
CA HIS A 71 -0.55 8.03 -0.85
C HIS A 71 0.60 8.61 -1.67
N ASP A 72 1.03 9.85 -1.34
CA ASP A 72 2.12 10.51 -2.04
C ASP A 72 3.47 9.84 -1.74
N ILE A 73 3.67 9.34 -0.52
CA ILE A 73 4.89 8.61 -0.14
C ILE A 73 5.00 7.29 -0.91
N GLU A 74 3.97 6.47 -0.95
CA GLU A 74 4.00 5.21 -1.72
C GLU A 74 4.28 5.47 -3.20
N GLY A 75 3.66 6.49 -3.77
CA GLY A 75 3.89 6.91 -5.12
C GLY A 75 5.33 7.31 -5.40
N ARG A 76 5.94 8.03 -4.49
CA ARG A 76 7.35 8.42 -4.60
C ARG A 76 8.28 7.22 -4.48
N ILE A 77 8.01 6.30 -3.56
CA ILE A 77 8.80 5.08 -3.40
C ILE A 77 8.78 4.26 -4.69
N ARG A 78 7.61 4.05 -5.28
CA ARG A 78 7.47 3.32 -6.55
C ARG A 78 8.17 4.02 -7.70
N ALA A 79 8.07 5.34 -7.78
CA ALA A 79 8.79 6.12 -8.79
C ALA A 79 10.32 5.99 -8.62
N LEU A 80 10.79 6.00 -7.38
CA LEU A 80 12.19 5.77 -7.06
C LEU A 80 12.63 4.36 -7.44
N GLU A 81 11.86 3.34 -7.09
CA GLU A 81 12.16 1.95 -7.42
C GLU A 81 12.25 1.74 -8.94
N ASP A 82 11.21 2.14 -9.68
CA ASP A 82 11.18 1.99 -11.14
C ASP A 82 12.34 2.75 -11.81
N GLY A 83 12.62 3.98 -11.37
CA GLY A 83 13.71 4.79 -11.92
C GLY A 83 15.10 4.24 -11.60
N LEU A 84 15.30 3.72 -10.38
CA LEU A 84 16.54 3.07 -9.99
C LEU A 84 16.78 1.78 -10.79
N ASP A 85 15.75 0.96 -10.98
CA ASP A 85 15.84 -0.26 -11.78
C ASP A 85 16.12 0.04 -13.27
N ASP A 86 15.51 1.08 -13.84
CA ASP A 86 15.78 1.51 -15.20
C ASP A 86 17.25 1.99 -15.37
N TYR A 87 17.74 2.76 -14.40
CA TYR A 87 19.13 3.23 -14.41
C TYR A 87 20.11 2.08 -14.25
N ILE A 88 19.91 1.19 -13.27
CA ILE A 88 20.76 0.02 -12.99
C ILE A 88 20.86 -0.87 -14.22
N ARG A 89 19.74 -1.14 -14.89
CA ARG A 89 19.71 -1.87 -16.17
C ARG A 89 20.44 -1.13 -17.28
N GLY A 90 20.26 0.18 -17.36
CA GLY A 90 20.92 1.05 -18.36
C GLY A 90 22.43 1.05 -18.28
N ILE A 91 23.01 0.87 -17.09
CA ILE A 91 24.47 0.76 -16.89
C ILE A 91 24.97 -0.70 -16.93
N GLY A 92 24.14 -1.63 -17.35
CA GLY A 92 24.52 -3.05 -17.56
C GLY A 92 24.65 -3.88 -16.29
N LEU A 93 24.05 -3.44 -15.18
CA LEU A 93 23.97 -4.24 -13.96
C LEU A 93 22.67 -5.03 -13.94
N ALA A 94 22.74 -6.30 -13.53
CA ALA A 94 21.54 -7.07 -13.23
C ALA A 94 20.80 -6.42 -12.04
N SER A 95 19.48 -6.35 -12.11
CA SER A 95 18.69 -6.03 -10.92
C SER A 95 18.94 -7.13 -9.89
N ILE A 96 19.39 -6.78 -8.71
CA ILE A 96 19.56 -7.75 -7.63
C ILE A 96 18.18 -8.01 -7.07
N ASP A 97 17.69 -9.24 -7.21
CA ASP A 97 16.61 -9.72 -6.38
C ASP A 97 17.19 -10.03 -4.99
N PRO A 98 16.84 -9.29 -3.95
CA PRO A 98 17.35 -9.52 -2.59
C PRO A 98 17.06 -10.93 -2.08
N SER A 99 16.06 -11.63 -2.64
CA SER A 99 15.70 -13.00 -2.27
C SER A 99 16.68 -14.04 -2.82
N GLU A 100 17.45 -13.72 -3.87
CA GLU A 100 18.32 -14.68 -4.54
C GLU A 100 19.76 -14.71 -4.00
N HIS A 101 20.20 -13.71 -3.22
CA HIS A 101 21.60 -13.63 -2.74
C HIS A 101 21.72 -13.24 -1.26
N PRO A 102 21.73 -14.24 -0.34
CA PRO A 102 21.97 -13.99 1.10
C PRO A 102 23.29 -13.26 1.39
N SER A 103 24.34 -13.46 0.58
CA SER A 103 25.61 -12.76 0.74
C SER A 103 25.51 -11.24 0.50
N VAL A 104 24.63 -10.80 -0.38
CA VAL A 104 24.40 -9.36 -0.62
C VAL A 104 23.78 -8.71 0.61
N ILE A 105 22.88 -9.41 1.29
CA ILE A 105 22.23 -8.95 2.53
C ILE A 105 23.28 -8.83 3.65
N GLU A 106 24.21 -9.74 3.73
CA GLU A 106 25.24 -9.76 4.78
C GLU A 106 26.30 -8.66 4.56
N ASP A 107 26.76 -8.47 3.32
CA ASP A 107 27.64 -7.37 2.95
C ASP A 107 26.93 -6.01 3.11
N THR A 108 25.67 -5.95 2.75
CA THR A 108 24.82 -4.76 2.95
C THR A 108 24.71 -4.39 4.44
N ARG A 109 24.62 -5.37 5.34
CA ARG A 109 24.61 -5.12 6.79
C ARG A 109 25.91 -4.55 7.33
N LYS A 110 27.06 -4.90 6.75
CA LYS A 110 28.39 -4.39 7.15
C LYS A 110 28.62 -2.96 6.67
N GLU A 111 28.09 -2.62 5.51
CA GLU A 111 28.21 -1.26 4.92
C GLU A 111 27.14 -0.28 5.43
N ARG A 112 26.18 -0.77 6.20
CA ARG A 112 25.06 0.01 6.74
C ARG A 112 25.48 1.16 7.66
N GLY A 113 26.65 1.10 8.32
CA GLY A 113 27.01 2.01 9.39
C GLY A 113 26.79 3.50 9.06
N ASP A 114 27.23 3.94 7.87
CA ASP A 114 27.13 5.35 7.47
C ASP A 114 25.74 5.74 6.96
N TYR A 115 24.97 4.78 6.41
CA TYR A 115 23.61 5.00 5.93
C TYR A 115 22.55 4.76 7.00
N ASP A 116 22.82 3.93 8.02
CA ASP A 116 21.89 3.69 9.11
C ASP A 116 21.55 4.98 9.87
N ASP A 117 22.52 5.91 10.01
CA ASP A 117 22.27 7.20 10.64
C ASP A 117 21.42 8.13 9.77
N PHE A 118 21.55 8.05 8.44
CA PHE A 118 20.73 8.84 7.52
C PHE A 118 19.29 8.31 7.42
N PHE A 119 19.11 6.97 7.41
CA PHE A 119 17.81 6.33 7.30
C PHE A 119 17.23 5.92 8.66
N ARG A 120 17.90 6.26 9.76
CA ARG A 120 17.49 5.85 11.11
C ARG A 120 16.20 6.54 11.53
N ILE A 121 15.14 5.76 11.63
CA ILE A 121 13.90 6.18 12.26
C ILE A 121 13.76 5.41 13.57
N ALA A 122 13.54 6.14 14.65
CA ALA A 122 13.44 5.57 15.98
C ALA A 122 12.38 4.43 16.01
N LYS A 123 12.73 3.31 16.63
CA LYS A 123 11.78 2.22 16.83
C LYS A 123 10.55 2.75 17.60
N PRO A 124 9.34 2.28 17.28
CA PRO A 124 8.15 2.71 17.99
C PRO A 124 8.26 2.30 19.46
N HIS A 125 8.13 3.28 20.35
CA HIS A 125 7.94 3.03 21.78
C HIS A 125 6.44 2.98 22.02
N HIS A 126 5.97 1.89 22.64
CA HIS A 126 4.56 1.70 22.99
C HIS A 126 4.13 2.46 24.25
N ASP A 127 5.05 3.20 24.87
CA ASP A 127 4.81 3.94 26.11
C ASP A 127 4.14 5.29 25.84
N GLY A 128 3.24 5.69 26.75
CA GLY A 128 2.56 6.97 26.75
C GLY A 128 1.07 6.90 26.41
N THR A 129 0.42 8.05 26.44
CA THR A 129 -0.99 8.20 26.06
C THR A 129 -1.17 7.98 24.57
N LEU A 130 -2.42 7.73 24.15
CA LEU A 130 -2.76 7.56 22.74
C LEU A 130 -2.35 8.77 21.89
N GLU A 131 -2.58 9.99 22.40
CA GLU A 131 -2.18 11.25 21.77
C GLU A 131 -0.66 11.34 21.60
N GLU A 132 0.11 10.96 22.62
CA GLU A 132 1.57 10.98 22.55
C GLU A 132 2.11 9.96 21.55
N ARG A 133 1.48 8.79 21.45
CA ARG A 133 1.84 7.77 20.46
C ARG A 133 1.54 8.25 19.04
N ILE A 134 0.36 8.79 18.79
CA ILE A 134 -0.01 9.37 17.50
C ILE A 134 0.96 10.48 17.10
N ALA A 135 1.25 11.42 18.01
CA ALA A 135 2.15 12.53 17.72
C ALA A 135 3.58 12.07 17.40
N ARG A 136 4.05 10.96 18.01
CA ARG A 136 5.34 10.35 17.64
C ARG A 136 5.30 9.74 16.24
N LEU A 137 4.27 8.96 15.94
CA LEU A 137 4.10 8.32 14.64
C LEU A 137 4.02 9.35 13.51
N GLU A 138 3.32 10.44 13.71
CA GLU A 138 3.25 11.54 12.76
C GLU A 138 4.59 12.24 12.55
N ARG A 139 5.42 12.38 13.60
CA ARG A 139 6.80 12.88 13.46
C ARG A 139 7.65 11.93 12.65
N ASP A 140 7.58 10.63 12.91
CA ASP A 140 8.31 9.62 12.17
C ASP A 140 7.92 9.64 10.69
N LEU A 141 6.62 9.73 10.37
CA LEU A 141 6.14 9.85 8.99
C LEU A 141 6.68 11.09 8.28
N ARG A 142 6.74 12.24 8.96
CA ARG A 142 7.34 13.47 8.40
C ARG A 142 8.82 13.27 8.10
N GLU A 143 9.54 12.59 8.97
CA GLU A 143 10.96 12.30 8.73
C GLU A 143 11.15 11.35 7.53
N TYR A 144 10.33 10.31 7.39
CA TYR A 144 10.32 9.46 6.19
C TYR A 144 10.07 10.25 4.92
N GLN A 145 9.09 11.15 4.92
CA GLN A 145 8.82 12.01 3.76
C GLN A 145 10.02 12.85 3.39
N ARG A 146 10.68 13.43 4.41
CA ARG A 146 11.88 14.23 4.20
C ARG A 146 13.00 13.41 3.58
N LEU A 147 13.28 12.22 4.10
CA LEU A 147 14.30 11.33 3.58
C LEU A 147 14.03 10.94 2.12
N LEU A 148 12.78 10.61 1.78
CA LEU A 148 12.39 10.31 0.40
C LEU A 148 12.54 11.52 -0.53
N GLN A 149 12.21 12.72 -0.07
CA GLN A 149 12.41 13.95 -0.85
C GLN A 149 13.90 14.20 -1.10
N VAL A 150 14.73 14.03 -0.08
CA VAL A 150 16.20 14.17 -0.18
C VAL A 150 16.76 13.18 -1.20
N LEU A 151 16.38 11.90 -1.09
CA LEU A 151 16.83 10.86 -2.00
C LEU A 151 16.39 11.17 -3.44
N MET A 152 15.13 11.51 -3.63
CA MET A 152 14.58 11.84 -4.95
C MET A 152 15.30 13.05 -5.57
N HIS A 153 15.55 14.09 -4.79
CA HIS A 153 16.26 15.27 -5.27
C HIS A 153 17.70 14.95 -5.68
N ALA A 154 18.44 14.20 -4.85
CA ALA A 154 19.79 13.77 -5.16
C ALA A 154 19.85 12.92 -6.45
N LEU A 155 18.89 12.02 -6.64
CA LEU A 155 18.82 11.16 -7.83
C LEU A 155 18.45 11.95 -9.10
N LEU A 156 17.59 12.98 -9.00
CA LEU A 156 17.30 13.90 -10.10
C LEU A 156 18.53 14.73 -10.48
N GLU A 157 19.26 15.29 -9.50
CA GLU A 157 20.51 16.03 -9.75
C GLU A 157 21.59 15.17 -10.42
N LYS A 158 21.65 13.89 -10.06
CA LYS A 158 22.57 12.92 -10.67
C LYS A 158 22.13 12.40 -12.03
N GLY A 159 20.93 12.73 -12.50
CA GLY A 159 20.35 12.20 -13.73
C GLY A 159 20.00 10.71 -13.67
N VAL A 160 19.97 10.12 -12.48
CA VAL A 160 19.51 8.73 -12.27
C VAL A 160 17.99 8.63 -12.45
N LEU A 161 17.26 9.67 -12.06
CA LEU A 161 15.84 9.85 -12.32
C LEU A 161 15.61 11.03 -13.26
N THR A 162 14.50 10.99 -13.99
CA THR A 162 14.02 12.12 -14.80
C THR A 162 12.66 12.61 -14.30
N ALA A 163 12.39 13.90 -14.47
CA ALA A 163 11.08 14.47 -14.14
C ALA A 163 9.94 13.77 -14.90
N GLN A 164 10.19 13.31 -16.14
CA GLN A 164 9.21 12.60 -16.93
C GLN A 164 8.85 11.22 -16.33
N GLN A 165 9.82 10.50 -15.73
CA GLN A 165 9.54 9.24 -15.03
C GLN A 165 8.67 9.48 -13.80
N LEU A 166 8.96 10.52 -13.03
CA LEU A 166 8.14 10.89 -11.87
C LEU A 166 6.71 11.28 -12.27
N GLU A 167 6.55 12.04 -13.36
CA GLU A 167 5.23 12.46 -13.83
C GLU A 167 4.40 11.28 -14.35
N ARG A 168 5.03 10.35 -15.08
CA ARG A 168 4.34 9.11 -15.52
C ARG A 168 3.85 8.31 -14.33
N GLN A 169 4.64 8.23 -13.26
CA GLN A 169 4.25 7.49 -12.06
C GLN A 169 3.13 8.19 -11.30
N ARG A 170 3.18 9.53 -11.21
CA ARG A 170 2.07 10.32 -10.63
C ARG A 170 0.76 10.10 -11.38
N ALA A 171 0.78 10.14 -12.71
CA ALA A 171 -0.39 9.90 -13.53
C ALA A 171 -0.94 8.48 -13.33
N PHE A 172 -0.07 7.48 -13.23
CA PHE A 172 -0.46 6.11 -12.91
C PHE A 172 -1.15 6.00 -11.55
N LEU A 173 -0.59 6.64 -10.52
CA LEU A 173 -1.15 6.63 -9.18
C LEU A 173 -2.48 7.37 -9.08
N ALA A 174 -2.60 8.52 -9.77
CA ALA A 174 -3.84 9.28 -9.84
C ALA A 174 -4.98 8.51 -10.53
N GLY A 175 -4.65 7.54 -11.39
CA GLY A 175 -5.63 6.70 -12.09
C GLY A 175 -6.17 5.52 -11.26
N ARG A 176 -5.66 5.30 -10.04
CA ARG A 176 -6.07 4.19 -9.18
C ARG A 176 -6.79 4.68 -7.92
N GLY A 177 -7.79 3.93 -7.48
CA GLY A 177 -8.54 4.30 -6.28
C GLY A 177 -9.82 3.50 -6.12
N ALA A 178 -10.49 3.70 -4.98
CA ALA A 178 -11.75 3.01 -4.66
C ALA A 178 -12.85 3.28 -5.71
N TRP A 179 -12.80 4.42 -6.42
CA TRP A 179 -13.71 4.73 -7.52
C TRP A 179 -13.62 3.73 -8.67
N ASN A 180 -12.46 3.13 -8.94
CA ASN A 180 -12.34 2.05 -9.91
C ASN A 180 -13.14 0.83 -9.45
N GLY A 181 -13.06 0.49 -8.16
CA GLY A 181 -13.89 -0.57 -7.58
C GLY A 181 -15.38 -0.28 -7.72
N ALA A 182 -15.81 0.94 -7.45
CA ALA A 182 -17.22 1.36 -7.61
C ALA A 182 -17.69 1.20 -9.07
N ARG A 183 -16.90 1.66 -10.05
CA ARG A 183 -17.21 1.51 -11.48
C ARG A 183 -17.29 0.05 -11.91
N ILE A 184 -16.34 -0.78 -11.47
CA ILE A 184 -16.33 -2.22 -11.77
C ILE A 184 -17.58 -2.89 -11.21
N VAL A 185 -17.94 -2.58 -9.97
CA VAL A 185 -19.12 -3.15 -9.29
C VAL A 185 -20.41 -2.69 -9.96
N ALA A 186 -20.56 -1.38 -10.24
CA ALA A 186 -21.75 -0.84 -10.90
C ALA A 186 -21.98 -1.49 -12.27
N ARG A 187 -20.92 -1.60 -13.08
CA ARG A 187 -20.99 -2.28 -14.39
C ARG A 187 -21.37 -3.75 -14.24
N ALA A 188 -20.77 -4.47 -13.31
CA ALA A 188 -21.09 -5.89 -13.09
C ALA A 188 -22.53 -6.13 -12.63
N TRP A 189 -23.16 -5.16 -12.00
CA TRP A 189 -24.57 -5.25 -11.58
C TRP A 189 -25.56 -5.09 -12.74
N VAL A 190 -25.20 -4.35 -13.79
CA VAL A 190 -26.10 -4.04 -14.91
C VAL A 190 -25.78 -4.80 -16.19
N ASP A 191 -24.56 -5.34 -16.30
CA ASP A 191 -24.10 -6.09 -17.47
C ASP A 191 -23.67 -7.52 -17.09
N PRO A 192 -24.53 -8.52 -17.35
CA PRO A 192 -24.24 -9.92 -17.04
C PRO A 192 -23.04 -10.48 -17.81
N ALA A 193 -22.79 -10.01 -19.03
CA ALA A 193 -21.66 -10.46 -19.84
C ALA A 193 -20.34 -9.94 -19.26
N PHE A 194 -20.30 -8.67 -18.89
CA PHE A 194 -19.16 -8.09 -18.17
C PHE A 194 -18.93 -8.80 -16.83
N LYS A 195 -20.00 -9.08 -16.05
CA LYS A 195 -19.88 -9.82 -14.79
C LYS A 195 -19.25 -11.20 -14.98
N GLN A 196 -19.67 -11.96 -15.99
CA GLN A 196 -19.07 -13.26 -16.28
C GLN A 196 -17.58 -13.12 -16.69
N ALA A 197 -17.24 -12.16 -17.51
CA ALA A 197 -15.87 -11.88 -17.89
C ALA A 197 -15.01 -11.47 -16.65
N LEU A 198 -15.55 -10.63 -15.77
CA LEU A 198 -14.91 -10.18 -14.56
C LEU A 198 -14.60 -11.34 -13.59
N LEU A 199 -15.56 -12.24 -13.37
CA LEU A 199 -15.40 -13.42 -12.52
C LEU A 199 -14.37 -14.41 -13.09
N ALA A 200 -14.30 -14.53 -14.42
CA ALA A 200 -13.40 -15.47 -15.09
C ALA A 200 -11.97 -14.89 -15.30
N ARG A 201 -11.86 -13.60 -15.61
CA ARG A 201 -10.62 -12.94 -16.07
C ARG A 201 -10.52 -11.52 -15.55
N GLY A 202 -10.55 -11.35 -14.21
CA GLY A 202 -10.71 -10.08 -13.54
C GLY A 202 -9.90 -8.91 -14.14
N ARG A 203 -8.56 -9.03 -14.27
CA ARG A 203 -7.71 -7.94 -14.79
C ARG A 203 -7.96 -7.61 -16.27
N GLU A 204 -8.36 -8.58 -17.06
CA GLU A 204 -8.64 -8.35 -18.47
C GLU A 204 -9.98 -7.64 -18.67
N ALA A 205 -10.99 -8.06 -17.91
CA ALA A 205 -12.33 -7.48 -18.00
C ALA A 205 -12.34 -5.98 -17.63
N VAL A 206 -11.55 -5.53 -16.64
CA VAL A 206 -11.52 -4.12 -16.24
C VAL A 206 -11.03 -3.17 -17.34
N ARG A 207 -10.34 -3.66 -18.38
CA ARG A 207 -9.93 -2.87 -19.54
C ARG A 207 -11.11 -2.32 -20.33
N GLU A 208 -12.23 -3.01 -20.34
CA GLU A 208 -13.47 -2.56 -21.01
C GLU A 208 -13.99 -1.23 -20.44
N LEU A 209 -13.63 -0.92 -19.19
CA LEU A 209 -13.95 0.33 -18.52
C LEU A 209 -12.87 1.43 -18.69
N ASN A 210 -11.87 1.20 -19.54
CA ASN A 210 -10.69 2.05 -19.67
C ASN A 210 -9.94 2.24 -18.34
N ILE A 211 -10.01 1.23 -17.47
CA ILE A 211 -9.25 1.17 -16.23
C ILE A 211 -7.96 0.41 -16.49
N PRO A 212 -6.78 0.96 -16.19
CA PRO A 212 -5.53 0.22 -16.28
C PRO A 212 -5.61 -1.07 -15.46
N PRO A 213 -5.33 -2.25 -16.03
CA PRO A 213 -5.59 -3.53 -15.36
C PRO A 213 -4.65 -3.81 -14.17
N GLY A 214 -3.62 -2.99 -13.97
CA GLY A 214 -2.58 -3.22 -12.99
C GLY A 214 -1.63 -4.37 -13.37
N ARG A 215 -0.66 -4.69 -12.50
CA ARG A 215 0.38 -5.70 -12.75
C ARG A 215 0.64 -6.64 -11.57
N LEU A 216 -0.04 -6.44 -10.43
CA LEU A 216 0.23 -7.17 -9.19
C LEU A 216 -0.56 -8.48 -9.11
N GLY A 217 -0.02 -9.54 -9.68
CA GLY A 217 -0.62 -10.86 -9.67
C GLY A 217 -1.94 -10.95 -10.48
N LYS A 218 -2.65 -12.05 -10.34
CA LYS A 218 -4.00 -12.22 -10.89
C LYS A 218 -5.00 -11.48 -10.00
N LEU A 219 -6.08 -10.94 -10.59
CA LEU A 219 -7.22 -10.44 -9.84
C LEU A 219 -8.26 -11.56 -9.74
N GLY A 220 -8.38 -12.14 -8.56
CA GLY A 220 -9.51 -13.00 -8.22
C GLY A 220 -10.72 -12.16 -7.87
N VAL A 221 -11.89 -12.56 -8.32
CA VAL A 221 -13.15 -11.87 -8.00
C VAL A 221 -14.12 -12.86 -7.40
N ALA A 222 -14.58 -12.59 -6.19
CA ALA A 222 -15.52 -13.43 -5.44
C ALA A 222 -16.87 -12.73 -5.34
N GLU A 223 -17.94 -13.34 -5.88
CA GLU A 223 -19.29 -12.76 -5.88
C GLU A 223 -20.04 -13.11 -4.60
N ASN A 224 -20.57 -12.11 -3.91
CA ASN A 224 -21.54 -12.30 -2.83
C ASN A 224 -22.93 -12.63 -3.39
N THR A 225 -23.56 -13.64 -2.82
CA THR A 225 -24.91 -14.07 -3.19
C THR A 225 -25.87 -13.98 -2.00
N ALA A 226 -27.10 -14.45 -2.17
CA ALA A 226 -28.06 -14.52 -1.06
C ALA A 226 -27.63 -15.48 0.06
N THR A 227 -26.79 -16.48 -0.26
CA THR A 227 -26.36 -17.56 0.64
C THR A 227 -24.85 -17.61 0.88
N LEU A 228 -24.09 -16.72 0.25
CA LEU A 228 -22.62 -16.68 0.35
C LEU A 228 -22.13 -15.24 0.56
N HIS A 229 -21.35 -15.04 1.60
CA HIS A 229 -20.63 -13.80 1.88
C HIS A 229 -19.12 -14.06 1.85
N ASN A 230 -18.43 -13.39 0.96
CA ASN A 230 -16.98 -13.52 0.80
C ASN A 230 -16.25 -12.44 1.58
N VAL A 231 -15.14 -12.81 2.20
CA VAL A 231 -14.23 -11.91 2.91
C VAL A 231 -12.83 -12.09 2.35
N VAL A 232 -12.09 -11.01 2.21
CA VAL A 232 -10.71 -11.04 1.73
C VAL A 232 -9.78 -10.70 2.88
N VAL A 233 -8.69 -11.43 3.00
CA VAL A 233 -7.61 -11.21 3.95
C VAL A 233 -6.27 -11.44 3.27
N CYS A 234 -5.18 -10.90 3.80
CA CYS A 234 -3.84 -11.40 3.54
C CYS A 234 -3.21 -11.80 4.87
N THR A 235 -2.98 -13.09 5.07
CA THR A 235 -2.47 -13.63 6.33
C THR A 235 -0.97 -13.35 6.54
N LEU A 236 -0.22 -13.08 5.47
CA LEU A 236 1.24 -12.89 5.53
C LEU A 236 1.64 -11.40 5.63
N CYS A 237 1.04 -10.56 4.80
CA CYS A 237 1.43 -9.15 4.70
C CYS A 237 0.19 -8.27 4.47
N SER A 238 0.12 -7.55 3.37
CA SER A 238 -1.01 -6.70 2.99
C SER A 238 -1.34 -6.78 1.51
N CYS A 239 -1.25 -7.99 0.92
CA CYS A 239 -1.56 -8.21 -0.49
C CYS A 239 -2.98 -7.78 -0.84
N TYR A 240 -3.10 -6.65 -1.51
CA TYR A 240 -4.33 -6.01 -1.95
C TYR A 240 -4.15 -5.55 -3.40
N PRO A 241 -5.16 -5.52 -4.25
CA PRO A 241 -5.02 -5.03 -5.63
C PRO A 241 -4.92 -3.50 -5.67
N HIS A 242 -3.93 -2.92 -4.96
CA HIS A 242 -3.76 -1.48 -4.80
C HIS A 242 -3.30 -0.78 -6.08
N ASP A 243 -2.75 -1.51 -7.04
CA ASP A 243 -2.47 -1.02 -8.40
C ASP A 243 -3.74 -0.78 -9.24
N LEU A 244 -4.89 -1.19 -8.75
CA LEU A 244 -6.21 -1.01 -9.36
C LEU A 244 -7.16 -0.22 -8.46
N LEU A 245 -7.27 -0.63 -7.19
CA LEU A 245 -8.28 -0.14 -6.25
C LEU A 245 -7.77 0.93 -5.29
N GLY A 246 -6.49 1.31 -5.38
CA GLY A 246 -5.85 2.19 -4.40
C GLY A 246 -5.51 1.44 -3.11
N ASP A 247 -5.27 2.18 -2.03
CA ASP A 247 -4.83 1.56 -0.77
C ASP A 247 -5.96 0.80 -0.07
N PRO A 248 -5.63 -0.32 0.59
CA PRO A 248 -6.59 -1.02 1.43
C PRO A 248 -6.99 -0.15 2.62
N PRO A 249 -8.18 -0.38 3.19
CA PRO A 249 -8.54 0.20 4.47
C PRO A 249 -7.54 -0.21 5.56
N TRP A 250 -7.31 0.67 6.55
CA TRP A 250 -6.33 0.44 7.61
C TRP A 250 -6.52 -0.89 8.34
N TRP A 251 -7.78 -1.28 8.63
CA TRP A 251 -8.10 -2.53 9.32
C TRP A 251 -7.69 -3.80 8.55
N TYR A 252 -7.51 -3.72 7.22
CA TYR A 252 -7.04 -4.83 6.41
C TYR A 252 -5.61 -5.27 6.78
N ARG A 253 -4.82 -4.36 7.34
CA ARG A 253 -3.44 -4.59 7.78
C ARG A 253 -3.33 -4.99 9.25
N ASP A 254 -4.40 -4.85 10.01
CA ASP A 254 -4.45 -5.14 11.44
C ASP A 254 -4.35 -6.65 11.71
N ASP A 255 -3.42 -7.05 12.55
CA ASP A 255 -3.16 -8.46 12.84
C ASP A 255 -4.35 -9.12 13.59
N GLY A 256 -5.03 -8.38 14.44
CA GLY A 256 -6.25 -8.87 15.11
C GLY A 256 -7.39 -9.15 14.13
N PHE A 257 -7.50 -8.36 13.03
CA PHE A 257 -8.42 -8.69 11.93
C PHE A 257 -7.99 -9.95 11.20
N LYS A 258 -6.71 -10.04 10.82
CA LYS A 258 -6.18 -11.18 10.06
C LYS A 258 -6.36 -12.49 10.81
N GLU A 259 -5.97 -12.54 12.08
CA GLU A 259 -6.14 -13.72 12.93
C GLU A 259 -7.61 -14.05 13.20
N GLY A 260 -8.38 -13.02 13.52
CA GLY A 260 -9.81 -13.15 13.85
C GLY A 260 -10.61 -13.69 12.66
N VAL A 261 -10.43 -13.13 11.46
CA VAL A 261 -11.22 -13.52 10.29
C VAL A 261 -10.89 -14.93 9.80
N VAL A 262 -9.69 -15.43 10.04
CA VAL A 262 -9.32 -16.82 9.72
C VAL A 262 -9.90 -17.79 10.74
N ARG A 263 -9.87 -17.43 12.03
CA ARG A 263 -10.34 -18.32 13.13
C ARG A 263 -11.85 -18.36 13.25
N ASP A 264 -12.48 -17.19 13.25
CA ASP A 264 -13.94 -17.01 13.36
C ASP A 264 -14.37 -15.83 12.47
N PRO A 265 -14.55 -16.06 11.16
CA PRO A 265 -14.90 -14.99 10.23
C PRO A 265 -16.23 -14.32 10.57
N ARG A 266 -17.24 -15.09 11.01
CA ARG A 266 -18.57 -14.58 11.34
C ARG A 266 -18.55 -13.71 12.59
N GLY A 267 -17.90 -14.16 13.65
CA GLY A 267 -17.74 -13.40 14.88
C GLY A 267 -16.90 -12.14 14.66
N THR A 268 -15.86 -12.22 13.85
CA THR A 268 -15.03 -11.05 13.50
C THR A 268 -15.82 -9.99 12.75
N LEU A 269 -16.64 -10.39 11.76
CA LEU A 269 -17.51 -9.46 11.02
C LEU A 269 -18.55 -8.81 11.95
N ALA A 270 -19.16 -9.59 12.84
CA ALA A 270 -20.14 -9.06 13.78
C ALA A 270 -19.52 -8.10 14.79
N HIS A 271 -18.32 -8.42 15.32
CA HIS A 271 -17.68 -7.63 16.35
C HIS A 271 -17.04 -6.35 15.81
N ARG A 272 -16.34 -6.43 14.67
CA ARG A 272 -15.57 -5.28 14.13
C ARG A 272 -16.38 -4.35 13.25
N PHE A 273 -17.37 -4.88 12.54
CA PHE A 273 -18.10 -4.13 11.52
C PHE A 273 -19.62 -4.10 11.77
N ASP A 274 -20.07 -4.61 12.93
CA ASP A 274 -21.51 -4.81 13.26
C ASP A 274 -22.29 -5.53 12.14
N LEU A 275 -21.57 -6.36 11.35
CA LEU A 275 -22.17 -7.12 10.25
C LEU A 275 -22.62 -8.49 10.74
N ARG A 276 -23.91 -8.61 11.05
CA ARG A 276 -24.55 -9.84 11.52
C ARG A 276 -25.21 -10.55 10.35
N LEU A 277 -24.57 -11.62 9.89
CA LEU A 277 -25.10 -12.43 8.80
C LEU A 277 -26.03 -13.53 9.35
N PRO A 278 -27.17 -13.85 8.68
CA PRO A 278 -28.00 -15.01 9.02
C PRO A 278 -27.17 -16.30 9.01
N GLU A 279 -27.55 -17.29 9.83
CA GLU A 279 -26.85 -18.58 9.88
C GLU A 279 -26.89 -19.33 8.54
N SER A 280 -27.93 -19.10 7.73
CA SER A 280 -28.09 -19.67 6.39
C SER A 280 -27.10 -19.13 5.36
N VAL A 281 -26.35 -18.04 5.67
CA VAL A 281 -25.35 -17.47 4.80
C VAL A 281 -23.98 -18.05 5.13
N GLU A 282 -23.38 -18.76 4.20
CA GLU A 282 -21.98 -19.21 4.30
C GLU A 282 -21.03 -18.00 4.30
N VAL A 283 -20.02 -18.01 5.16
CA VAL A 283 -18.93 -17.03 5.11
C VAL A 283 -17.68 -17.72 4.59
N ARG A 284 -17.14 -17.20 3.49
CA ARG A 284 -15.94 -17.75 2.85
C ARG A 284 -14.81 -16.73 2.87
N VAL A 285 -13.65 -17.14 3.38
CA VAL A 285 -12.46 -16.31 3.47
C VAL A 285 -11.53 -16.64 2.31
N HIS A 286 -11.06 -15.58 1.63
CA HIS A 286 -10.08 -15.66 0.52
C HIS A 286 -8.79 -15.05 0.98
N ASP A 287 -7.71 -15.81 0.97
CA ASP A 287 -6.38 -15.30 1.28
C ASP A 287 -5.73 -14.70 0.02
N SER A 288 -5.43 -13.42 0.07
CA SER A 288 -4.68 -12.72 -0.97
C SER A 288 -3.20 -13.00 -0.83
N THR A 289 -2.56 -13.33 -1.94
CA THR A 289 -1.13 -13.60 -2.03
C THR A 289 -0.44 -12.69 -3.05
N SER A 290 0.87 -12.84 -3.24
CA SER A 290 1.59 -12.18 -4.35
C SER A 290 1.03 -12.58 -5.72
N ASP A 291 0.56 -13.82 -5.86
CA ASP A 291 0.12 -14.38 -7.14
C ASP A 291 -1.34 -14.07 -7.45
N VAL A 292 -2.20 -14.09 -6.43
CA VAL A 292 -3.63 -13.81 -6.56
C VAL A 292 -4.06 -12.76 -5.54
N ARG A 293 -4.58 -11.64 -6.00
CA ARG A 293 -5.17 -10.59 -5.17
C ARG A 293 -6.67 -10.60 -5.40
N TRP A 294 -7.41 -10.59 -4.32
CA TRP A 294 -8.85 -10.75 -4.36
C TRP A 294 -9.58 -9.41 -4.22
N MET A 295 -10.70 -9.30 -4.93
CA MET A 295 -11.75 -8.33 -4.63
C MET A 295 -13.10 -9.05 -4.46
N VAL A 296 -13.99 -8.46 -3.68
CA VAL A 296 -15.35 -8.94 -3.54
C VAL A 296 -16.26 -8.12 -4.46
N LEU A 297 -17.07 -8.83 -5.25
CA LEU A 297 -18.20 -8.25 -5.94
C LEU A 297 -19.42 -8.33 -5.00
N PRO A 298 -19.87 -7.21 -4.43
CA PRO A 298 -21.00 -7.23 -3.52
C PRO A 298 -22.30 -7.54 -4.25
N ARG A 299 -23.25 -8.12 -3.54
CA ARG A 299 -24.59 -8.32 -4.06
C ARG A 299 -25.24 -6.96 -4.36
N ARG A 300 -25.97 -6.89 -5.48
CA ARG A 300 -26.72 -5.69 -5.83
C ARG A 300 -27.75 -5.39 -4.74
N PRO A 301 -27.82 -4.16 -4.23
CA PRO A 301 -28.79 -3.79 -3.21
C PRO A 301 -30.23 -3.95 -3.71
N ALA A 302 -31.13 -4.39 -2.82
CA ALA A 302 -32.53 -4.50 -3.16
C ALA A 302 -33.13 -3.14 -3.54
N GLY A 303 -34.01 -3.12 -4.54
CA GLY A 303 -34.66 -1.89 -5.02
C GLY A 303 -33.84 -1.07 -6.00
N THR A 304 -32.65 -1.55 -6.41
CA THR A 304 -31.80 -0.85 -7.40
C THR A 304 -31.86 -1.47 -8.81
N ASP A 305 -32.75 -2.44 -9.05
CA ASP A 305 -32.78 -3.21 -10.29
C ASP A 305 -33.00 -2.36 -11.56
N GLY A 306 -33.63 -1.20 -11.44
CA GLY A 306 -33.86 -0.26 -12.53
C GLY A 306 -32.81 0.85 -12.67
N TRP A 307 -31.76 0.87 -11.83
CA TRP A 307 -30.73 1.91 -11.88
C TRP A 307 -29.69 1.62 -12.95
N SER A 308 -29.22 2.69 -13.59
CA SER A 308 -28.10 2.63 -14.52
C SER A 308 -26.76 2.41 -13.81
N GLU A 309 -25.68 2.37 -14.57
CA GLU A 309 -24.31 2.31 -14.05
C GLU A 309 -23.87 3.63 -13.39
N GLU A 310 -24.50 4.76 -13.76
CA GLU A 310 -24.17 6.11 -13.29
C GLU A 310 -24.82 6.46 -11.93
#